data_7c0356018c4daf6c30a36fc97ae9d48a
#
_entry.id   7c0356018c4daf6c30a36fc97ae9d48a
#
_cell.length_a   1.000
_cell.length_b   1.000
_cell.length_c   1.000
_cell.angle_alpha   90.00
_cell.angle_beta   90.00
_cell.angle_gamma   90.00
#
_symmetry.space_group_name_H-M   'P 1'
#
loop_
_entity.id
_entity.type
_entity.pdbx_description
1 polymer ?
#
loop_
_entity_poly.entity_id
_entity_poly.type
_entity_poly.pdbx_seq_one_letter_code
_entity_poly.pdbx_strand_id
1 'polypeptide(L)'
;FASTAQDDIDQFLQESAEDGEKLVGAYISPAIKAFSLGLNQGWYNTAKPHKIAGVDLTASFSLLKVPSSEQLFDVNALGLTSVTLVDNNGDPLTNGNIPTILGPDTPPTFSPSATVNDGTIDQSDDFQGPGGLELGSDVKLLKNKMPAAMIQLGFGLPKGTDIKLRLVPKVDVGDGKFNMFGIGVMHDVKQYIPGIKNLPFDLSAFVGYTKIKLDVPFDPGQNGVFEVSSTTIQGVISKKVAVLTFYGGLGYNIAKSKLAMLGTYDIGGSPINDPVDLSFAASGFRTTVGMRLKLAVLTLHGDYTLQKYSALTVGVGISVR
;
A
#
# COMPACT_ATOMS: atom_id res chain seq x y z
N PHE A 1 15.72 -4.61 8.29
CA PHE A 1 14.74 -4.52 7.17
C PHE A 1 15.20 -3.56 6.06
N ALA A 2 15.75 -2.39 6.36
CA ALA A 2 16.19 -1.46 5.31
C ALA A 2 17.42 -1.97 4.55
N SER A 3 18.42 -2.57 5.24
CA SER A 3 19.63 -3.07 4.60
C SER A 3 19.38 -4.26 3.67
N THR A 4 18.54 -5.22 4.09
CA THR A 4 18.20 -6.39 3.24
C THR A 4 17.47 -5.99 1.97
N ALA A 5 16.52 -5.04 2.06
CA ALA A 5 15.80 -4.55 0.90
C ALA A 5 16.67 -3.71 -0.05
N GLN A 6 17.73 -3.09 0.45
CA GLN A 6 18.71 -2.35 -0.36
C GLN A 6 19.61 -3.33 -1.12
N ASP A 7 20.13 -4.35 -0.45
CA ASP A 7 20.95 -5.40 -1.09
C ASP A 7 20.17 -6.12 -2.21
N ASP A 8 18.86 -6.37 -2.01
CA ASP A 8 17.99 -6.99 -3.00
C ASP A 8 17.77 -6.10 -4.25
N ILE A 9 17.63 -4.78 -4.05
CA ILE A 9 17.48 -3.83 -5.16
C ILE A 9 18.78 -3.67 -5.93
N ASP A 10 19.91 -3.60 -5.22
CA ASP A 10 21.24 -3.47 -5.82
C ASP A 10 21.55 -4.65 -6.74
N GLN A 11 21.12 -5.88 -6.41
CA GLN A 11 21.28 -7.05 -7.26
C GLN A 11 20.60 -6.88 -8.63
N PHE A 12 19.41 -6.30 -8.69
CA PHE A 12 18.73 -6.05 -9.96
C PHE A 12 19.33 -4.91 -10.78
N LEU A 13 19.99 -3.95 -10.13
CA LEU A 13 20.57 -2.77 -10.81
C LEU A 13 21.98 -3.02 -11.36
N GLN A 14 22.66 -4.11 -10.98
CA GLN A 14 24.09 -4.33 -11.25
C GLN A 14 24.45 -4.32 -12.74
N GLU A 15 23.61 -4.90 -13.62
CA GLU A 15 23.96 -5.10 -15.01
C GLU A 15 23.40 -4.02 -15.94
N SER A 16 22.24 -3.45 -15.61
CA SER A 16 21.58 -2.41 -16.40
C SER A 16 20.58 -1.63 -15.56
N ALA A 17 20.72 -0.31 -15.55
CA ALA A 17 19.75 0.54 -14.86
C ALA A 17 18.33 0.40 -15.43
N GLU A 18 18.19 0.26 -16.77
CA GLU A 18 16.87 0.13 -17.42
C GLU A 18 16.20 -1.20 -17.08
N ASP A 19 16.91 -2.31 -17.22
CA ASP A 19 16.35 -3.63 -16.90
C ASP A 19 16.15 -3.78 -15.39
N GLY A 20 17.06 -3.24 -14.57
CA GLY A 20 16.93 -3.18 -13.11
C GLY A 20 15.71 -2.40 -12.67
N GLU A 21 15.41 -1.25 -13.26
CA GLU A 21 14.21 -0.47 -12.96
C GLU A 21 12.93 -1.27 -13.26
N LYS A 22 12.89 -1.99 -14.41
CA LYS A 22 11.75 -2.85 -14.78
C LYS A 22 11.58 -4.00 -13.77
N LEU A 23 12.67 -4.68 -13.40
CA LEU A 23 12.67 -5.79 -12.44
C LEU A 23 12.23 -5.31 -11.05
N VAL A 24 12.86 -4.26 -10.52
CA VAL A 24 12.48 -3.67 -9.22
C VAL A 24 11.02 -3.24 -9.24
N GLY A 25 10.58 -2.56 -10.30
CA GLY A 25 9.20 -2.11 -10.47
C GLY A 25 8.19 -3.26 -10.40
N ALA A 26 8.43 -4.35 -11.10
CA ALA A 26 7.56 -5.53 -11.08
C ALA A 26 7.60 -6.23 -9.71
N TYR A 27 8.79 -6.39 -9.14
CA TYR A 27 9.02 -7.06 -7.86
C TYR A 27 8.28 -6.40 -6.69
N ILE A 28 8.38 -5.05 -6.53
CA ILE A 28 7.78 -4.34 -5.41
C ILE A 28 6.32 -3.90 -5.64
N SER A 29 5.84 -3.91 -6.90
CA SER A 29 4.52 -3.41 -7.31
C SER A 29 3.36 -3.88 -6.41
N PRO A 30 3.22 -5.18 -6.09
CA PRO A 30 2.09 -5.65 -5.29
C PRO A 30 2.08 -5.09 -3.87
N ALA A 31 3.25 -4.96 -3.25
CA ALA A 31 3.38 -4.39 -1.91
C ALA A 31 2.97 -2.91 -1.90
N ILE A 32 3.49 -2.13 -2.85
CA ILE A 32 3.17 -0.71 -2.97
C ILE A 32 1.69 -0.48 -3.26
N LYS A 33 1.09 -1.26 -4.17
CA LYS A 33 -0.34 -1.19 -4.49
C LYS A 33 -1.22 -1.56 -3.29
N ALA A 34 -0.86 -2.65 -2.58
CA ALA A 34 -1.57 -3.07 -1.37
C ALA A 34 -1.48 -1.99 -0.28
N PHE A 35 -0.28 -1.48 0.01
CA PHE A 35 -0.07 -0.40 0.98
C PHE A 35 -0.88 0.84 0.63
N SER A 36 -0.85 1.26 -0.64
CA SER A 36 -1.59 2.44 -1.11
C SER A 36 -3.10 2.31 -0.89
N LEU A 37 -3.68 1.13 -1.13
CA LEU A 37 -5.09 0.85 -0.85
C LEU A 37 -5.36 0.70 0.66
N GLY A 38 -4.34 0.35 1.44
CA GLY A 38 -4.37 0.32 2.90
C GLY A 38 -4.67 1.68 3.53
N LEU A 39 -4.19 2.77 2.91
CA LEU A 39 -4.47 4.14 3.36
C LEU A 39 -5.96 4.52 3.29
N ASN A 40 -6.75 3.79 2.50
CA ASN A 40 -8.19 3.99 2.41
C ASN A 40 -9.00 3.18 3.44
N GLN A 41 -8.35 2.37 4.31
CA GLN A 41 -9.03 1.60 5.34
C GLN A 41 -9.27 2.41 6.62
N GLY A 42 -10.22 1.95 7.46
CA GLY A 42 -10.43 2.46 8.80
C GLY A 42 -11.03 3.87 8.91
N TRP A 43 -11.56 4.45 7.83
CA TRP A 43 -12.11 5.81 7.84
C TRP A 43 -13.39 5.96 8.67
N TYR A 44 -14.20 4.91 8.76
CA TYR A 44 -15.47 4.94 9.48
C TYR A 44 -15.77 3.58 10.11
N ASN A 45 -16.63 3.59 11.10
CA ASN A 45 -17.17 2.42 11.78
C ASN A 45 -18.68 2.56 12.04
N THR A 46 -19.32 3.56 11.40
CA THR A 46 -20.74 3.85 11.38
C THR A 46 -21.04 4.85 10.27
N ALA A 47 -22.26 4.84 9.74
CA ALA A 47 -22.76 5.86 8.80
C ALA A 47 -23.37 7.07 9.54
N LYS A 48 -23.42 7.07 10.87
CA LYS A 48 -23.99 8.15 11.65
C LYS A 48 -22.92 9.17 12.02
N PRO A 49 -22.94 10.40 11.45
CA PRO A 49 -22.07 11.48 11.89
C PRO A 49 -22.27 11.81 13.36
N HIS A 50 -21.25 12.36 14.00
CA HIS A 50 -21.33 12.85 15.36
C HIS A 50 -22.30 14.03 15.46
N LYS A 51 -22.81 14.25 16.66
CA LYS A 51 -23.51 15.51 16.97
C LYS A 51 -22.51 16.67 16.94
N ILE A 52 -23.02 17.89 16.86
CA ILE A 52 -22.19 19.12 16.92
C ILE A 52 -21.25 19.05 18.15
N ALA A 53 -19.98 19.33 17.92
CA ALA A 53 -18.89 19.25 18.90
C ALA A 53 -18.64 17.85 19.48
N GLY A 54 -19.19 16.80 18.85
CA GLY A 54 -18.78 15.43 19.14
C GLY A 54 -17.40 15.16 18.58
N VAL A 55 -16.61 14.38 19.32
CA VAL A 55 -15.22 14.03 18.94
C VAL A 55 -15.00 12.55 19.03
N ASP A 56 -14.18 12.02 18.14
CA ASP A 56 -13.63 10.68 18.27
C ASP A 56 -12.13 10.65 17.96
N LEU A 57 -11.42 9.79 18.70
CA LEU A 57 -10.06 9.37 18.39
C LEU A 57 -10.10 7.88 18.13
N THR A 58 -9.66 7.46 16.96
CA THR A 58 -9.69 6.05 16.54
C THR A 58 -8.33 5.63 16.01
N ALA A 59 -7.82 4.51 16.53
CA ALA A 59 -6.69 3.77 15.97
C ALA A 59 -7.21 2.52 15.27
N SER A 60 -6.74 2.26 14.06
CA SER A 60 -7.09 1.09 13.28
C SER A 60 -5.87 0.42 12.69
N PHE A 61 -5.95 -0.91 12.55
CA PHE A 61 -4.94 -1.73 11.93
C PHE A 61 -5.61 -2.61 10.86
N SER A 62 -5.05 -2.60 9.68
CA SER A 62 -5.57 -3.32 8.52
C SER A 62 -4.53 -4.27 7.95
N LEU A 63 -4.98 -5.45 7.52
CA LEU A 63 -4.17 -6.43 6.80
C LEU A 63 -4.75 -6.61 5.41
N LEU A 64 -3.99 -6.24 4.40
CA LEU A 64 -4.39 -6.35 3.00
C LEU A 64 -3.79 -7.62 2.40
N LYS A 65 -4.64 -8.53 1.96
CA LYS A 65 -4.23 -9.78 1.32
C LYS A 65 -3.82 -9.51 -0.13
N VAL A 66 -2.60 -9.90 -0.48
CA VAL A 66 -2.13 -9.89 -1.87
C VAL A 66 -2.71 -11.10 -2.61
N PRO A 67 -3.35 -10.90 -3.78
CA PRO A 67 -3.84 -12.01 -4.60
C PRO A 67 -2.72 -12.96 -5.01
N SER A 68 -3.00 -14.25 -5.13
CA SER A 68 -2.00 -15.23 -5.59
C SER A 68 -1.48 -14.94 -7.00
N SER A 69 -2.30 -14.32 -7.84
CA SER A 69 -1.89 -13.87 -9.18
C SER A 69 -0.87 -12.73 -9.19
N GLU A 70 -0.63 -12.07 -8.04
CA GLU A 70 0.36 -11.01 -7.90
C GLU A 70 1.52 -11.40 -6.96
N GLN A 71 1.62 -12.66 -6.59
CA GLN A 71 2.77 -13.20 -5.87
C GLN A 71 3.93 -13.57 -6.80
N LEU A 72 3.65 -13.73 -8.09
CA LEU A 72 4.63 -13.94 -9.15
C LEU A 72 4.41 -12.90 -10.24
N PHE A 73 5.46 -12.61 -11.00
CA PHE A 73 5.39 -11.82 -12.22
C PHE A 73 6.20 -12.48 -13.35
N ASP A 74 5.79 -12.24 -14.58
CA ASP A 74 6.44 -12.82 -15.77
C ASP A 74 7.55 -11.87 -16.26
N VAL A 75 8.80 -12.28 -16.08
CA VAL A 75 9.99 -11.57 -16.56
C VAL A 75 9.99 -11.40 -18.07
N ASN A 76 9.50 -12.40 -18.82
CA ASN A 76 9.47 -12.34 -20.28
C ASN A 76 8.57 -11.20 -20.79
N ALA A 77 7.58 -10.78 -19.99
CA ALA A 77 6.71 -9.66 -20.33
C ALA A 77 7.36 -8.28 -20.12
N LEU A 78 8.52 -8.21 -19.45
CA LEU A 78 9.22 -6.95 -19.17
C LEU A 78 10.08 -6.45 -20.35
N GLY A 79 10.40 -7.34 -21.32
CA GLY A 79 11.26 -6.98 -22.44
C GLY A 79 12.67 -6.58 -21.99
N LEU A 80 13.29 -7.43 -21.16
CA LEU A 80 14.67 -7.24 -20.72
C LEU A 80 15.63 -7.44 -21.91
N THR A 81 16.74 -6.74 -21.89
CA THR A 81 17.73 -6.75 -22.97
C THR A 81 19.13 -7.13 -22.50
N SER A 82 19.43 -6.90 -21.21
CA SER A 82 20.76 -7.08 -20.64
C SER A 82 20.90 -8.34 -19.81
N VAL A 83 19.78 -8.97 -19.43
CA VAL A 83 19.78 -10.18 -18.59
C VAL A 83 18.74 -11.19 -19.07
N THR A 84 19.03 -12.47 -18.86
CA THR A 84 18.14 -13.58 -19.19
C THR A 84 17.92 -14.44 -17.94
N LEU A 85 16.68 -14.86 -17.69
CA LEU A 85 16.36 -15.81 -16.63
C LEU A 85 16.85 -17.21 -17.02
N VAL A 86 17.64 -17.84 -16.13
CA VAL A 86 18.24 -19.16 -16.38
C VAL A 86 17.93 -20.15 -15.25
N ASP A 87 18.09 -21.44 -15.56
CA ASP A 87 18.05 -22.50 -14.56
C ASP A 87 19.42 -22.68 -13.87
N ASN A 88 19.51 -23.66 -12.97
CA ASN A 88 20.77 -23.95 -12.23
C ASN A 88 21.91 -24.46 -13.12
N ASN A 89 21.68 -24.76 -14.39
CA ASN A 89 22.68 -25.18 -15.36
C ASN A 89 23.08 -24.03 -16.31
N GLY A 90 22.47 -22.84 -16.16
CA GLY A 90 22.66 -21.70 -17.05
C GLY A 90 21.81 -21.75 -18.31
N ASP A 91 20.86 -22.70 -18.44
CA ASP A 91 19.98 -22.77 -19.59
C ASP A 91 18.80 -21.80 -19.47
N PRO A 92 18.46 -21.06 -20.56
CA PRO A 92 17.34 -20.10 -20.52
C PRO A 92 16.01 -20.76 -20.17
N LEU A 93 15.30 -20.18 -19.19
CA LEU A 93 13.98 -20.63 -18.77
C LEU A 93 12.88 -20.05 -19.68
N THR A 94 12.01 -20.93 -20.20
CA THR A 94 10.81 -20.51 -20.97
C THR A 94 9.69 -20.02 -20.09
N ASN A 95 9.61 -20.47 -18.84
CA ASN A 95 8.66 -19.99 -17.85
C ASN A 95 9.30 -18.85 -17.06
N GLY A 96 8.88 -17.60 -17.38
CA GLY A 96 9.41 -16.38 -16.79
C GLY A 96 8.81 -16.01 -15.42
N ASN A 97 8.03 -16.88 -14.78
CA ASN A 97 7.38 -16.55 -13.51
C ASN A 97 8.35 -16.58 -12.34
N ILE A 98 8.68 -15.41 -11.79
CA ILE A 98 9.52 -15.24 -10.62
C ILE A 98 8.77 -14.53 -9.49
N PRO A 99 9.22 -14.67 -8.22
CA PRO A 99 8.51 -14.10 -7.08
C PRO A 99 8.52 -12.58 -7.08
N THR A 100 7.42 -12.00 -6.61
CA THR A 100 7.38 -10.62 -6.13
C THR A 100 7.85 -10.55 -4.69
N ILE A 101 8.08 -9.36 -4.15
CA ILE A 101 8.46 -9.14 -2.74
C ILE A 101 7.51 -9.81 -1.72
N LEU A 102 6.26 -10.07 -2.10
CA LEU A 102 5.25 -10.76 -1.28
C LEU A 102 4.94 -12.17 -1.83
N GLY A 103 5.79 -12.68 -2.72
CA GLY A 103 5.77 -14.03 -3.26
C GLY A 103 6.48 -15.07 -2.38
N PRO A 104 6.70 -16.28 -2.90
CA PRO A 104 7.49 -17.29 -2.23
C PRO A 104 8.98 -16.91 -2.18
N ASP A 105 9.68 -17.37 -1.16
CA ASP A 105 11.14 -17.21 -1.06
C ASP A 105 11.85 -18.25 -1.96
N THR A 106 11.89 -17.95 -3.24
CA THR A 106 12.56 -18.77 -4.27
C THR A 106 13.35 -17.83 -5.18
N PRO A 107 14.61 -17.49 -4.81
CA PRO A 107 15.45 -16.60 -5.59
C PRO A 107 15.63 -17.07 -7.03
N PRO A 108 15.36 -16.22 -8.03
CA PRO A 108 15.64 -16.54 -9.45
C PRO A 108 17.13 -16.35 -9.75
N THR A 109 17.63 -17.06 -10.76
CA THR A 109 18.99 -16.87 -11.29
C THR A 109 18.92 -16.15 -12.64
N PHE A 110 19.74 -15.14 -12.82
CA PHE A 110 19.88 -14.39 -14.05
C PHE A 110 21.28 -14.54 -14.62
N SER A 111 21.36 -14.68 -15.94
CA SER A 111 22.61 -14.62 -16.71
C SER A 111 22.68 -13.30 -17.46
N PRO A 112 23.72 -12.49 -17.30
CA PRO A 112 23.94 -11.30 -18.10
C PRO A 112 24.12 -11.65 -19.58
N SER A 113 23.62 -10.75 -20.46
CA SER A 113 23.83 -10.89 -21.89
C SER A 113 25.30 -10.66 -22.22
N ALA A 114 25.90 -11.60 -22.96
CA ALA A 114 27.30 -11.49 -23.33
C ALA A 114 27.54 -10.23 -24.18
N THR A 115 28.53 -9.41 -23.82
CA THR A 115 28.97 -8.27 -24.59
C THR A 115 30.18 -8.64 -25.43
N VAL A 116 30.21 -8.22 -26.71
CA VAL A 116 31.36 -8.45 -27.59
C VAL A 116 32.18 -7.15 -27.64
N ASN A 117 33.30 -7.12 -26.90
CA ASN A 117 34.28 -6.06 -26.96
C ASN A 117 35.51 -6.53 -27.74
N ASP A 118 35.87 -5.85 -28.84
CA ASP A 118 37.08 -6.11 -29.67
C ASP A 118 37.26 -7.60 -30.09
N GLY A 119 36.13 -8.31 -30.34
CA GLY A 119 36.15 -9.72 -30.71
C GLY A 119 36.32 -10.69 -29.53
N THR A 120 36.34 -10.20 -28.28
CA THR A 120 36.31 -10.99 -27.08
C THR A 120 34.88 -10.99 -26.53
N ILE A 121 34.36 -12.18 -26.24
CA ILE A 121 33.07 -12.34 -25.55
C ILE A 121 33.35 -12.15 -24.06
N ASP A 122 32.86 -11.05 -23.52
CA ASP A 122 32.90 -10.78 -22.07
C ASP A 122 31.54 -11.12 -21.50
N GLN A 123 31.48 -12.10 -20.61
CA GLN A 123 30.25 -12.55 -19.96
C GLN A 123 30.49 -12.51 -18.46
N SER A 124 29.69 -11.71 -17.76
CA SER A 124 29.69 -11.67 -16.30
C SER A 124 29.13 -12.98 -15.74
N ASP A 125 29.45 -13.30 -14.50
CA ASP A 125 28.91 -14.46 -13.81
C ASP A 125 27.40 -14.34 -13.58
N ASP A 126 26.71 -15.48 -13.53
CA ASP A 126 25.30 -15.53 -13.16
C ASP A 126 25.10 -14.95 -11.76
N PHE A 127 24.00 -14.22 -11.57
CA PHE A 127 23.65 -13.66 -10.27
C PHE A 127 22.23 -14.06 -9.84
N GLN A 128 22.00 -14.09 -8.54
CA GLN A 128 20.67 -14.36 -7.98
C GLN A 128 19.91 -13.05 -7.75
N GLY A 129 18.68 -13.00 -8.24
CA GLY A 129 17.72 -11.98 -7.86
C GLY A 129 17.05 -12.32 -6.51
N PRO A 130 16.36 -11.36 -5.89
CA PRO A 130 15.71 -11.58 -4.60
C PRO A 130 14.54 -12.57 -4.69
N GLY A 131 14.41 -13.41 -3.67
CA GLY A 131 13.19 -14.17 -3.41
C GLY A 131 12.11 -13.28 -2.77
N GLY A 132 10.92 -13.83 -2.53
CA GLY A 132 9.89 -13.12 -1.77
C GLY A 132 10.30 -12.96 -0.31
N LEU A 133 10.09 -11.76 0.24
CA LEU A 133 10.18 -11.56 1.68
C LEU A 133 9.00 -12.28 2.32
N GLU A 134 9.18 -13.42 2.91
CA GLU A 134 8.16 -14.13 3.68
C GLU A 134 7.74 -13.30 4.90
N LEU A 135 7.15 -12.13 4.67
CA LEU A 135 6.66 -11.24 5.73
C LEU A 135 5.73 -12.05 6.64
N GLY A 136 6.20 -12.30 7.85
CA GLY A 136 5.44 -13.04 8.86
C GLY A 136 5.52 -14.56 8.73
N SER A 137 6.65 -15.11 8.27
CA SER A 137 6.94 -16.55 8.39
C SER A 137 6.68 -17.07 9.80
N ASP A 138 7.08 -16.29 10.81
CA ASP A 138 6.86 -16.57 12.24
C ASP A 138 5.43 -16.26 12.71
N VAL A 139 4.71 -15.38 12.02
CA VAL A 139 3.33 -15.00 12.33
C VAL A 139 2.45 -15.27 11.12
N LYS A 140 1.85 -16.46 11.05
CA LYS A 140 0.98 -16.91 9.94
C LYS A 140 -0.09 -15.87 9.53
N LEU A 141 -0.49 -14.98 10.45
CA LEU A 141 -1.46 -13.91 10.19
C LEU A 141 -0.94 -12.88 9.17
N LEU A 142 0.38 -12.63 9.12
CA LEU A 142 1.00 -11.63 8.26
C LEU A 142 1.47 -12.18 6.90
N LYS A 143 1.51 -13.51 6.74
CA LYS A 143 1.97 -14.14 5.50
C LYS A 143 1.18 -13.62 4.29
N ASN A 144 1.90 -13.12 3.27
CA ASN A 144 1.36 -12.55 2.03
C ASN A 144 0.33 -11.42 2.25
N LYS A 145 0.51 -10.65 3.33
CA LYS A 145 -0.36 -9.51 3.65
C LYS A 145 0.47 -8.25 3.92
N MET A 146 -0.04 -7.13 3.45
CA MET A 146 0.51 -5.81 3.71
C MET A 146 -0.21 -5.17 4.90
N PRO A 147 0.48 -4.86 6.00
CA PRO A 147 -0.10 -4.14 7.13
C PRO A 147 -0.23 -2.65 6.84
N ALA A 148 -1.29 -2.03 7.39
CA ALA A 148 -1.48 -0.58 7.39
C ALA A 148 -2.12 -0.16 8.73
N ALA A 149 -1.46 0.75 9.44
CA ALA A 149 -1.94 1.30 10.71
C ALA A 149 -2.30 2.78 10.54
N MET A 150 -3.44 3.20 11.12
CA MET A 150 -3.94 4.56 11.02
C MET A 150 -4.44 5.06 12.37
N ILE A 151 -4.13 6.31 12.66
CA ILE A 151 -4.72 7.06 13.77
C ILE A 151 -5.47 8.24 13.17
N GLN A 152 -6.70 8.48 13.62
CA GLN A 152 -7.52 9.58 13.13
C GLN A 152 -8.31 10.25 14.25
N LEU A 153 -8.54 11.54 14.07
CA LEU A 153 -9.45 12.36 14.86
C LEU A 153 -10.69 12.67 14.04
N GLY A 154 -11.86 12.58 14.67
CA GLY A 154 -13.14 12.95 14.07
C GLY A 154 -13.81 14.08 14.83
N PHE A 155 -14.48 14.99 14.09
CA PHE A 155 -15.18 16.13 14.64
C PHE A 155 -16.56 16.27 14.00
N GLY A 156 -17.60 16.31 14.85
CA GLY A 156 -18.97 16.55 14.42
C GLY A 156 -19.26 18.02 14.18
N LEU A 157 -19.78 18.31 12.99
CA LEU A 157 -20.22 19.63 12.53
C LEU A 157 -21.74 19.72 12.43
N PRO A 158 -22.29 20.94 12.23
CA PRO A 158 -23.72 21.12 11.93
C PRO A 158 -24.18 20.34 10.71
N LYS A 159 -25.49 20.12 10.61
CA LYS A 159 -26.18 19.46 9.49
C LYS A 159 -25.73 18.02 9.21
N GLY A 160 -25.35 17.26 10.27
CA GLY A 160 -24.98 15.84 10.13
C GLY A 160 -23.73 15.65 9.30
N THR A 161 -22.69 16.41 9.56
CA THR A 161 -21.40 16.33 8.87
C THR A 161 -20.31 15.99 9.88
N ASP A 162 -19.39 15.09 9.51
CA ASP A 162 -18.14 14.84 10.23
C ASP A 162 -16.94 15.22 9.36
N ILE A 163 -15.94 15.84 9.96
CA ILE A 163 -14.60 15.93 9.41
C ILE A 163 -13.71 14.95 10.15
N LYS A 164 -12.87 14.23 9.41
CA LYS A 164 -11.89 13.30 9.94
C LYS A 164 -10.49 13.71 9.50
N LEU A 165 -9.54 13.70 10.44
CA LEU A 165 -8.16 14.11 10.19
C LEU A 165 -7.22 12.97 10.55
N ARG A 166 -6.24 12.72 9.69
CA ARG A 166 -5.08 11.86 9.90
C ARG A 166 -3.84 12.72 9.75
N LEU A 167 -3.07 12.84 10.80
CA LEU A 167 -1.93 13.74 10.80
C LEU A 167 -0.75 13.08 11.53
N VAL A 168 0.35 12.91 10.81
CA VAL A 168 1.66 12.68 11.39
C VAL A 168 2.54 13.82 10.90
N PRO A 169 2.97 14.73 11.80
CA PRO A 169 3.94 15.77 11.47
C PRO A 169 5.21 15.13 10.92
N LYS A 170 6.07 15.92 10.30
CA LYS A 170 7.37 15.42 9.83
C LYS A 170 8.18 14.90 11.03
N VAL A 171 8.42 13.60 11.05
CA VAL A 171 9.16 12.88 12.11
C VAL A 171 10.32 12.12 11.49
N ASP A 172 11.38 11.97 12.24
CA ASP A 172 12.52 11.14 11.83
C ASP A 172 12.18 9.66 12.10
N VAL A 173 12.41 8.80 11.11
CA VAL A 173 12.24 7.35 11.18
C VAL A 173 13.52 6.70 10.65
N GLY A 174 14.39 6.26 11.55
CA GLY A 174 15.76 5.92 11.20
C GLY A 174 16.45 7.17 10.63
N ASP A 175 17.10 7.02 9.49
CA ASP A 175 17.75 8.14 8.79
C ASP A 175 16.76 8.93 7.90
N GLY A 176 15.56 8.40 7.70
CA GLY A 176 14.54 8.99 6.86
C GLY A 176 13.60 9.96 7.58
N LYS A 177 12.84 10.71 6.79
CA LYS A 177 11.83 11.67 7.25
C LYS A 177 10.46 11.28 6.73
N PHE A 178 9.56 10.95 7.64
CA PHE A 178 8.18 10.54 7.34
C PHE A 178 7.19 11.63 7.71
N ASN A 179 6.20 11.84 6.85
CA ASN A 179 5.01 12.63 7.18
C ASN A 179 3.76 12.05 6.55
N MET A 180 2.62 12.27 7.19
CA MET A 180 1.31 11.87 6.69
C MET A 180 0.28 12.97 6.94
N PHE A 181 -0.52 13.24 5.94
CA PHE A 181 -1.72 14.08 6.01
C PHE A 181 -2.91 13.36 5.41
N GLY A 182 -4.04 13.38 6.07
CA GLY A 182 -5.30 12.87 5.55
C GLY A 182 -6.48 13.68 6.03
N ILE A 183 -7.46 13.84 5.15
CA ILE A 183 -8.74 14.48 5.44
C ILE A 183 -9.87 13.62 4.91
N GLY A 184 -10.93 13.48 5.69
CA GLY A 184 -12.16 12.79 5.30
C GLY A 184 -13.38 13.62 5.68
N VAL A 185 -14.42 13.53 4.87
CA VAL A 185 -15.72 14.16 5.14
C VAL A 185 -16.80 13.11 5.00
N MET A 186 -17.61 12.98 6.05
CA MET A 186 -18.83 12.17 6.06
C MET A 186 -20.03 13.09 6.21
N HIS A 187 -21.04 12.90 5.39
CA HIS A 187 -22.25 13.70 5.43
C HIS A 187 -23.49 12.82 5.39
N ASP A 188 -24.43 13.05 6.32
CA ASP A 188 -25.74 12.37 6.34
C ASP A 188 -26.58 12.80 5.13
N VAL A 189 -26.68 11.92 4.14
CA VAL A 189 -27.48 12.13 2.94
C VAL A 189 -28.93 11.70 3.11
N LYS A 190 -29.23 10.88 4.11
CA LYS A 190 -30.57 10.38 4.40
C LYS A 190 -31.55 11.53 4.68
N GLN A 191 -31.09 12.60 5.32
CA GLN A 191 -31.88 13.77 5.66
C GLN A 191 -32.56 14.44 4.45
N TYR A 192 -31.99 14.26 3.24
CA TYR A 192 -32.49 14.86 2.00
C TYR A 192 -33.41 13.96 1.18
N ILE A 193 -33.57 12.67 1.57
CA ILE A 193 -34.35 11.71 0.80
C ILE A 193 -35.74 11.54 1.47
N PRO A 194 -36.81 12.08 0.84
CA PRO A 194 -38.16 11.90 1.33
C PRO A 194 -38.52 10.40 1.45
N GLY A 195 -39.31 10.04 2.46
CA GLY A 195 -39.73 8.67 2.71
C GLY A 195 -38.76 7.81 3.52
N ILE A 196 -37.46 7.95 3.34
CA ILE A 196 -36.48 7.11 4.08
C ILE A 196 -35.90 7.80 5.30
N LYS A 197 -36.03 9.13 5.47
CA LYS A 197 -35.43 9.87 6.61
C LYS A 197 -35.85 9.35 7.98
N ASN A 198 -37.04 8.74 8.10
CA ASN A 198 -37.59 8.22 9.35
C ASN A 198 -37.29 6.72 9.55
N LEU A 199 -36.67 6.04 8.59
CA LEU A 199 -36.36 4.61 8.73
C LEU A 199 -35.21 4.39 9.73
N PRO A 200 -35.18 3.27 10.45
CA PRO A 200 -34.25 3.03 11.55
C PRO A 200 -32.87 2.57 11.06
N PHE A 201 -32.25 3.33 10.14
CA PHE A 201 -30.88 3.16 9.68
C PHE A 201 -30.26 4.54 9.40
N ASP A 202 -28.95 4.63 9.36
CA ASP A 202 -28.22 5.83 8.97
C ASP A 202 -27.63 5.63 7.55
N LEU A 203 -27.59 6.68 6.75
CA LEU A 203 -27.04 6.67 5.38
C LEU A 203 -26.23 7.94 5.13
N SER A 204 -24.96 7.78 4.78
CA SER A 204 -24.05 8.90 4.54
C SER A 204 -23.25 8.72 3.26
N ALA A 205 -22.86 9.83 2.65
CA ALA A 205 -21.77 9.90 1.68
C ALA A 205 -20.45 10.15 2.43
N PHE A 206 -19.38 9.53 1.96
CA PHE A 206 -18.05 9.69 2.51
C PHE A 206 -17.03 9.92 1.39
N VAL A 207 -16.13 10.87 1.60
CA VAL A 207 -14.93 11.09 0.79
C VAL A 207 -13.73 11.21 1.71
N GLY A 208 -12.66 10.47 1.42
CA GLY A 208 -11.41 10.51 2.17
C GLY A 208 -10.20 10.62 1.25
N TYR A 209 -9.21 11.39 1.68
CA TYR A 209 -7.92 11.55 1.02
C TYR A 209 -6.80 11.39 2.03
N THR A 210 -5.76 10.63 1.67
CA THR A 210 -4.53 10.51 2.48
C THR A 210 -3.32 10.65 1.57
N LYS A 211 -2.34 11.45 1.99
CA LYS A 211 -1.01 11.55 1.36
C LYS A 211 0.06 11.19 2.40
N ILE A 212 1.01 10.38 1.97
CA ILE A 212 2.23 10.03 2.70
C ILE A 212 3.43 10.44 1.87
N LYS A 213 4.48 10.91 2.55
CA LYS A 213 5.80 11.10 1.98
C LYS A 213 6.84 10.55 2.94
N LEU A 214 7.77 9.77 2.40
CA LEU A 214 8.97 9.29 3.07
C LEU A 214 10.17 9.73 2.22
N ASP A 215 11.09 10.46 2.82
CA ASP A 215 12.37 10.88 2.25
C ASP A 215 13.47 10.16 3.02
N VAL A 216 14.32 9.39 2.35
CA VAL A 216 15.42 8.64 2.96
C VAL A 216 16.72 9.09 2.32
N PRO A 217 17.57 9.89 3.02
CA PRO A 217 18.91 10.20 2.54
C PRO A 217 19.78 8.94 2.59
N PHE A 218 20.55 8.68 1.54
CA PHE A 218 21.57 7.63 1.49
C PHE A 218 22.94 8.25 1.74
N ASP A 219 23.56 8.78 0.70
CA ASP A 219 24.84 9.48 0.74
C ASP A 219 24.66 10.97 0.42
N PRO A 220 25.69 11.82 0.60
CA PRO A 220 25.63 13.24 0.23
C PRO A 220 25.23 13.43 -1.23
N GLY A 221 24.03 14.01 -1.44
CA GLY A 221 23.45 14.24 -2.77
C GLY A 221 22.58 13.09 -3.29
N GLN A 222 22.39 12.02 -2.53
CA GLN A 222 21.52 10.88 -2.87
C GLN A 222 20.32 10.80 -1.93
N ASN A 223 19.14 10.60 -2.49
CA ASN A 223 17.91 10.57 -1.70
C ASN A 223 16.87 9.62 -2.30
N GLY A 224 16.34 8.71 -1.50
CA GLY A 224 15.17 7.91 -1.82
C GLY A 224 13.88 8.65 -1.47
N VAL A 225 12.93 8.71 -2.39
CA VAL A 225 11.64 9.36 -2.19
C VAL A 225 10.53 8.36 -2.44
N PHE A 226 9.68 8.16 -1.44
CA PHE A 226 8.45 7.39 -1.59
C PHE A 226 7.24 8.26 -1.26
N GLU A 227 6.39 8.48 -2.25
CA GLU A 227 5.14 9.23 -2.10
C GLU A 227 3.94 8.35 -2.43
N VAL A 228 2.89 8.45 -1.63
CA VAL A 228 1.60 7.80 -1.87
C VAL A 228 0.47 8.78 -1.66
N SER A 229 -0.48 8.80 -2.58
CA SER A 229 -1.76 9.48 -2.42
C SER A 229 -2.91 8.51 -2.66
N SER A 230 -3.88 8.51 -1.76
CA SER A 230 -5.04 7.62 -1.83
C SER A 230 -6.32 8.39 -1.58
N THR A 231 -7.29 8.21 -2.46
CA THR A 231 -8.64 8.77 -2.37
C THR A 231 -9.67 7.66 -2.33
N THR A 232 -10.69 7.81 -1.52
CA THR A 232 -11.86 6.90 -1.51
C THR A 232 -13.16 7.70 -1.51
N ILE A 233 -14.13 7.26 -2.29
CA ILE A 233 -15.49 7.83 -2.36
C ILE A 233 -16.47 6.71 -2.11
N GLN A 234 -17.38 6.87 -1.13
CA GLN A 234 -18.24 5.78 -0.68
C GLN A 234 -19.63 6.26 -0.27
N GLY A 235 -20.64 5.43 -0.53
CA GLY A 235 -21.92 5.45 0.18
C GLY A 235 -21.83 4.48 1.36
N VAL A 236 -22.20 4.94 2.56
CA VAL A 236 -22.10 4.18 3.81
C VAL A 236 -23.46 4.07 4.46
N ILE A 237 -23.86 2.86 4.83
CA ILE A 237 -25.09 2.57 5.57
C ILE A 237 -24.76 1.95 6.92
N SER A 238 -25.55 2.25 7.95
CA SER A 238 -25.43 1.56 9.24
C SER A 238 -26.75 1.43 9.98
N LYS A 239 -26.83 0.41 10.85
CA LYS A 239 -27.95 0.23 11.78
C LYS A 239 -27.43 -0.12 13.15
N LYS A 240 -27.81 0.71 14.12
CA LYS A 240 -27.52 0.45 15.54
C LYS A 240 -28.58 -0.43 16.16
N VAL A 241 -28.15 -1.49 16.86
CA VAL A 241 -28.97 -2.41 17.64
C VAL A 241 -28.33 -2.53 19.02
N ALA A 242 -28.95 -1.90 20.02
CA ALA A 242 -28.40 -1.78 21.39
C ALA A 242 -26.97 -1.17 21.38
N VAL A 243 -25.98 -1.92 21.82
CA VAL A 243 -24.55 -1.51 21.85
C VAL A 243 -23.81 -1.81 20.56
N LEU A 244 -24.40 -2.62 19.67
CA LEU A 244 -23.82 -3.00 18.39
C LEU A 244 -24.29 -2.08 17.26
N THR A 245 -23.42 -1.80 16.33
CA THR A 245 -23.75 -1.13 15.06
C THR A 245 -23.19 -1.96 13.92
N PHE A 246 -24.07 -2.44 13.05
CA PHE A 246 -23.68 -3.06 11.80
C PHE A 246 -23.55 -1.97 10.73
N TYR A 247 -22.51 -2.04 9.93
CA TYR A 247 -22.28 -1.06 8.88
C TYR A 247 -21.79 -1.71 7.59
N GLY A 248 -22.03 -1.03 6.50
CA GLY A 248 -21.53 -1.42 5.19
C GLY A 248 -21.26 -0.19 4.33
N GLY A 249 -20.41 -0.36 3.34
CA GLY A 249 -20.07 0.69 2.39
C GLY A 249 -19.86 0.13 0.99
N LEU A 250 -20.27 0.92 0.00
CA LEU A 250 -19.96 0.70 -1.40
C LEU A 250 -19.25 1.92 -1.94
N GLY A 251 -18.19 1.74 -2.73
CA GLY A 251 -17.47 2.87 -3.27
C GLY A 251 -16.35 2.51 -4.21
N TYR A 252 -15.48 3.48 -4.42
CA TYR A 252 -14.36 3.39 -5.34
C TYR A 252 -13.10 3.98 -4.71
N ASN A 253 -11.98 3.29 -4.91
CA ASN A 253 -10.64 3.70 -4.49
C ASN A 253 -9.83 4.16 -5.68
N ILE A 254 -9.03 5.21 -5.48
CA ILE A 254 -8.02 5.70 -6.41
C ILE A 254 -6.74 5.90 -5.61
N ALA A 255 -5.68 5.17 -5.96
CA ALA A 255 -4.37 5.32 -5.31
C ALA A 255 -3.28 5.49 -6.37
N LYS A 256 -2.34 6.38 -6.09
CA LYS A 256 -1.14 6.63 -6.89
C LYS A 256 0.05 6.67 -5.97
N SER A 257 1.15 6.08 -6.39
CA SER A 257 2.42 6.10 -5.66
C SER A 257 3.58 6.30 -6.61
N LYS A 258 4.63 6.93 -6.08
CA LYS A 258 5.89 7.17 -6.74
C LYS A 258 7.02 6.71 -5.84
N LEU A 259 7.97 5.97 -6.41
CA LEU A 259 9.24 5.62 -5.79
C LEU A 259 10.34 6.14 -6.71
N ALA A 260 11.25 6.95 -6.17
CA ALA A 260 12.37 7.48 -6.93
C ALA A 260 13.66 7.43 -6.11
N MET A 261 14.77 7.17 -6.79
CA MET A 261 16.12 7.38 -6.29
C MET A 261 16.70 8.61 -6.99
N LEU A 262 16.94 9.67 -6.23
CA LEU A 262 17.41 10.95 -6.74
C LEU A 262 18.89 11.13 -6.42
N GLY A 263 19.65 11.63 -7.37
CA GLY A 263 21.10 11.86 -7.25
C GLY A 263 21.91 10.96 -8.19
N THR A 264 23.22 11.01 -8.06
CA THR A 264 24.14 10.22 -8.89
C THR A 264 24.59 8.98 -8.12
N TYR A 265 24.37 7.81 -8.73
CA TYR A 265 24.75 6.50 -8.19
C TYR A 265 25.78 5.84 -9.11
N ASP A 266 26.74 5.16 -8.53
CA ASP A 266 27.67 4.33 -9.30
C ASP A 266 27.06 2.93 -9.45
N ILE A 267 26.65 2.58 -10.66
CA ILE A 267 26.03 1.29 -11.00
C ILE A 267 26.88 0.63 -12.07
N GLY A 268 27.46 -0.53 -11.74
CA GLY A 268 28.36 -1.24 -12.65
C GLY A 268 29.60 -0.43 -13.07
N GLY A 269 30.12 0.45 -12.19
CA GLY A 269 31.26 1.31 -12.49
C GLY A 269 30.95 2.53 -13.35
N SER A 270 29.67 2.84 -13.56
CA SER A 270 29.21 4.00 -14.34
C SER A 270 28.31 4.92 -13.49
N PRO A 271 28.54 6.25 -13.48
CA PRO A 271 27.67 7.17 -12.78
C PRO A 271 26.34 7.35 -13.52
N ILE A 272 25.24 7.00 -12.87
CA ILE A 272 23.88 7.15 -13.39
C ILE A 272 23.11 8.14 -12.51
N ASN A 273 22.47 9.13 -13.13
CA ASN A 273 21.63 10.09 -12.45
C ASN A 273 20.19 9.60 -12.36
N ASP A 274 19.61 9.67 -11.15
CA ASP A 274 18.23 9.33 -10.86
C ASP A 274 17.85 7.94 -11.44
N PRO A 275 18.53 6.85 -11.03
CA PRO A 275 18.44 5.54 -11.66
C PRO A 275 17.06 4.86 -11.53
N VAL A 276 16.19 5.34 -10.65
CA VAL A 276 14.86 4.77 -10.41
C VAL A 276 13.81 5.88 -10.36
N ASP A 277 12.80 5.82 -11.22
CA ASP A 277 11.61 6.69 -11.20
C ASP A 277 10.34 5.88 -11.50
N LEU A 278 9.88 5.14 -10.52
CA LEU A 278 8.76 4.21 -10.64
C LEU A 278 7.44 4.86 -10.19
N SER A 279 6.41 4.68 -11.01
CA SER A 279 5.04 5.11 -10.71
C SER A 279 4.07 3.94 -10.72
N PHE A 280 3.23 3.86 -9.68
CA PHE A 280 2.24 2.80 -9.53
C PHE A 280 0.85 3.40 -9.36
N ALA A 281 -0.16 2.71 -9.90
CA ALA A 281 -1.56 3.06 -9.70
C ALA A 281 -2.36 1.83 -9.27
N ALA A 282 -3.28 2.03 -8.33
CA ALA A 282 -4.24 1.03 -7.92
C ALA A 282 -5.60 1.69 -7.75
N SER A 283 -6.59 1.23 -8.51
CA SER A 283 -7.94 1.75 -8.42
C SER A 283 -8.95 0.62 -8.56
N GLY A 284 -10.15 0.81 -8.04
CA GLY A 284 -11.20 -0.18 -8.18
C GLY A 284 -12.34 -0.01 -7.19
N PHE A 285 -13.39 -0.76 -7.45
CA PHE A 285 -14.54 -0.85 -6.55
C PHE A 285 -14.16 -1.50 -5.23
N ARG A 286 -14.85 -1.05 -4.19
CA ARG A 286 -14.76 -1.65 -2.85
C ARG A 286 -16.13 -1.84 -2.25
N THR A 287 -16.29 -2.93 -1.51
CA THR A 287 -17.45 -3.23 -0.68
C THR A 287 -16.97 -3.56 0.71
N THR A 288 -17.47 -2.85 1.71
CA THR A 288 -17.08 -3.05 3.12
C THR A 288 -18.28 -3.54 3.90
N VAL A 289 -18.10 -4.54 4.76
CA VAL A 289 -19.05 -4.95 5.78
C VAL A 289 -18.35 -5.04 7.13
N GLY A 290 -18.99 -4.53 8.17
CA GLY A 290 -18.37 -4.48 9.49
C GLY A 290 -19.34 -4.34 10.63
N MET A 291 -18.78 -4.44 11.83
CA MET A 291 -19.49 -4.31 13.08
C MET A 291 -18.69 -3.45 14.06
N ARG A 292 -19.39 -2.62 14.80
CA ARG A 292 -18.86 -1.80 15.88
C ARG A 292 -19.59 -2.10 17.19
N LEU A 293 -18.84 -2.30 18.25
CA LEU A 293 -19.32 -2.33 19.62
C LEU A 293 -19.02 -0.97 20.27
N LYS A 294 -20.02 -0.31 20.86
CA LYS A 294 -19.85 0.93 21.62
C LYS A 294 -20.29 0.72 23.07
N LEU A 295 -19.33 0.81 24.00
CA LEU A 295 -19.53 0.74 25.46
C LEU A 295 -19.21 2.10 26.05
N ALA A 296 -20.24 2.86 26.39
CA ALA A 296 -20.13 4.26 26.79
C ALA A 296 -19.35 5.09 25.76
N VAL A 297 -18.09 5.42 26.05
CA VAL A 297 -17.20 6.19 25.16
C VAL A 297 -16.25 5.29 24.36
N LEU A 298 -15.99 4.07 24.83
CA LEU A 298 -15.09 3.12 24.16
C LEU A 298 -15.78 2.50 22.96
N THR A 299 -15.07 2.42 21.86
CA THR A 299 -15.52 1.74 20.62
C THR A 299 -14.51 0.70 20.18
N LEU A 300 -15.01 -0.48 19.81
CA LEU A 300 -14.24 -1.53 19.13
C LEU A 300 -14.93 -1.80 17.81
N HIS A 301 -14.19 -1.96 16.74
CA HIS A 301 -14.79 -2.31 15.46
C HIS A 301 -13.92 -3.29 14.67
N GLY A 302 -14.58 -4.01 13.78
CA GLY A 302 -13.91 -4.84 12.80
C GLY A 302 -14.71 -4.85 11.51
N ASP A 303 -14.02 -4.84 10.39
CA ASP A 303 -14.63 -4.94 9.06
C ASP A 303 -13.79 -5.73 8.09
N TYR A 304 -14.47 -6.21 7.07
CA TYR A 304 -13.85 -6.83 5.92
C TYR A 304 -14.22 -6.06 4.66
N THR A 305 -13.20 -5.66 3.91
CA THR A 305 -13.36 -4.96 2.64
C THR A 305 -13.00 -5.87 1.48
N LEU A 306 -13.97 -6.12 0.61
CA LEU A 306 -13.78 -6.78 -0.68
C LEU A 306 -13.33 -5.74 -1.71
N GLN A 307 -12.14 -5.94 -2.25
CA GLN A 307 -11.49 -5.15 -3.30
C GLN A 307 -10.36 -5.99 -3.89
N LYS A 308 -9.60 -5.47 -4.88
CA LYS A 308 -8.48 -6.21 -5.48
C LYS A 308 -7.52 -6.80 -4.43
N TYR A 309 -7.14 -6.02 -3.42
CA TYR A 309 -6.39 -6.45 -2.24
C TYR A 309 -7.35 -6.43 -1.04
N SER A 310 -8.09 -7.51 -0.84
CA SER A 310 -9.08 -7.59 0.23
C SER A 310 -8.45 -7.30 1.59
N ALA A 311 -9.14 -6.55 2.44
CA ALA A 311 -8.62 -6.08 3.71
C ALA A 311 -9.47 -6.54 4.90
N LEU A 312 -8.80 -6.99 5.96
CA LEU A 312 -9.37 -7.13 7.29
C LEU A 312 -8.91 -5.95 8.14
N THR A 313 -9.82 -5.18 8.67
CA THR A 313 -9.53 -4.03 9.53
C THR A 313 -10.08 -4.27 10.92
N VAL A 314 -9.29 -3.97 11.95
CA VAL A 314 -9.72 -3.89 13.34
C VAL A 314 -9.34 -2.55 13.92
N GLY A 315 -10.12 -2.04 14.86
CA GLY A 315 -9.80 -0.76 15.48
C GLY A 315 -10.45 -0.55 16.83
N VAL A 316 -9.83 0.34 17.59
CA VAL A 316 -10.26 0.80 18.90
C VAL A 316 -10.33 2.32 18.90
N GLY A 317 -11.29 2.87 19.59
CA GLY A 317 -11.44 4.32 19.66
C GLY A 317 -12.18 4.79 20.91
N ILE A 318 -12.07 6.09 21.15
CA ILE A 318 -12.83 6.83 22.17
C ILE A 318 -13.72 7.79 21.40
N SER A 319 -15.04 7.70 21.62
CA SER A 319 -16.03 8.52 20.93
C SER A 319 -16.95 9.18 21.95
N VAL A 320 -16.85 10.49 22.04
CA VAL A 320 -17.62 11.32 22.96
C VAL A 320 -18.68 12.08 22.16
N ARG A 321 -19.97 11.92 22.61
CA ARG A 321 -21.15 12.57 22.08
C ARG A 321 -21.70 12.07 20.75
#